data_86c319ce43c924020bcb169fa37eebad
#
_entry.id   86c319ce43c924020bcb169fa37eebad
#
_cell.length_a   1.000
_cell.length_b   1.000
_cell.length_c   1.000
_cell.angle_alpha   90.00
_cell.angle_beta   90.00
_cell.angle_gamma   90.00
#
_symmetry.space_group_name_H-M   'P 1'
#
loop_
_entity.id
_entity.type
_entity.pdbx_description
1 polymer ?
#
loop_
_entity_poly.entity_id
_entity_poly.type
_entity_poly.pdbx_seq_one_letter_code
_entity_poly.pdbx_strand_id
1 'polypeptide(L)'
;RNQGLDHARGEWVVFPDSDDALEPTFLERLHQQAELTGADVVNCAHNMVDTRGHKTKRLKGTPGIRIGEQAAYELLQDELSPYAWDKIIRRSLFNDVRYPDIERAEDECALLKCYLAAQSVSVIDDPLYNYSVTPDSLTWSRITPVEETHRLIAYFEEALGERRSEPDAQKALTVARVLAFLNNAQQALVVGGDGARETLRECRKGFTHAQALTTLHTNRIFGAAGVLLKTSPKLYRVLYGIYIKRTYKM
;
A
#
# COMPACT_ATOMS: atom_id res chain seq x y z
N ARG A 1 8.84 -9.73 11.07
CA ARG A 1 8.68 -8.35 11.63
C ARG A 1 8.26 -8.37 13.09
N ASN A 2 7.23 -9.12 13.52
CA ASN A 2 6.76 -9.15 14.91
C ASN A 2 7.85 -9.57 15.91
N GLN A 3 8.64 -10.61 15.62
CA GLN A 3 9.79 -11.00 16.45
C GLN A 3 10.81 -9.87 16.59
N GLY A 4 11.07 -9.11 15.52
CA GLY A 4 11.94 -7.93 15.58
C GLY A 4 11.39 -6.86 16.51
N LEU A 5 10.09 -6.60 16.47
CA LEU A 5 9.43 -5.65 17.38
C LEU A 5 9.55 -6.07 18.86
N ASP A 6 9.45 -7.37 19.16
CA ASP A 6 9.58 -7.88 20.54
C ASP A 6 10.98 -7.66 21.14
N HIS A 7 12.00 -7.53 20.29
CA HIS A 7 13.40 -7.31 20.68
C HIS A 7 13.84 -5.85 20.50
N ALA A 8 13.08 -5.02 19.80
CA ALA A 8 13.42 -3.63 19.54
C ALA A 8 13.46 -2.80 20.84
N ARG A 9 14.56 -2.05 21.04
CA ARG A 9 14.77 -1.21 22.22
C ARG A 9 14.87 0.28 21.90
N GLY A 10 15.07 0.62 20.63
CA GLY A 10 15.17 2.00 20.18
C GLY A 10 13.86 2.75 20.33
N GLU A 11 13.91 4.05 20.30
CA GLU A 11 12.72 4.92 20.23
C GLU A 11 12.02 4.80 18.89
N TRP A 12 12.78 4.58 17.83
CA TRP A 12 12.33 4.44 16.46
C TRP A 12 12.60 3.04 15.93
N VAL A 13 11.75 2.58 15.01
CA VAL A 13 11.91 1.32 14.28
C VAL A 13 11.89 1.56 12.78
N VAL A 14 12.64 0.73 12.06
CA VAL A 14 12.68 0.63 10.59
C VAL A 14 12.58 -0.83 10.18
N PHE A 15 12.05 -1.10 9.00
CA PHE A 15 11.83 -2.46 8.49
C PHE A 15 12.41 -2.62 7.08
N PRO A 16 13.73 -2.46 6.87
CA PRO A 16 14.31 -2.65 5.56
C PRO A 16 14.17 -4.10 5.10
N ASP A 17 13.90 -4.30 3.81
CA ASP A 17 13.91 -5.61 3.21
C ASP A 17 15.37 -6.05 2.94
N SER A 18 15.65 -7.36 3.05
CA SER A 18 17.02 -7.89 3.05
C SER A 18 17.72 -7.85 1.68
N ASP A 19 16.96 -7.65 0.61
CA ASP A 19 17.42 -7.55 -0.78
C ASP A 19 17.55 -6.11 -1.27
N ASP A 20 17.31 -5.13 -0.39
CA ASP A 20 17.33 -3.70 -0.68
C ASP A 20 18.54 -2.98 -0.04
N ALA A 21 18.68 -1.69 -0.31
CA ALA A 21 19.75 -0.88 0.26
C ALA A 21 19.24 0.48 0.75
N LEU A 22 19.84 0.95 1.84
CA LEU A 22 19.58 2.30 2.37
C LEU A 22 20.63 3.28 1.83
N GLU A 23 20.22 4.52 1.58
CA GLU A 23 21.20 5.60 1.42
C GLU A 23 21.92 5.85 2.76
N PRO A 24 23.21 6.22 2.76
CA PRO A 24 23.98 6.40 4.00
C PRO A 24 23.34 7.38 4.99
N THR A 25 22.56 8.34 4.51
CA THR A 25 21.89 9.36 5.33
C THR A 25 20.44 9.01 5.69
N PHE A 26 19.95 7.80 5.40
CA PHE A 26 18.56 7.40 5.62
C PHE A 26 18.08 7.68 7.05
N LEU A 27 18.76 7.12 8.04
CA LEU A 27 18.37 7.28 9.45
C LEU A 27 18.51 8.73 9.91
N GLU A 28 19.63 9.38 9.56
CA GLU A 28 19.91 10.77 9.93
C GLU A 28 18.83 11.72 9.42
N ARG A 29 18.50 11.64 8.13
CA ARG A 29 17.53 12.54 7.49
C ARG A 29 16.11 12.34 8.02
N LEU A 30 15.69 11.08 8.20
CA LEU A 30 14.36 10.78 8.72
C LEU A 30 14.24 11.20 10.18
N HIS A 31 15.26 10.94 11.00
CA HIS A 31 15.28 11.37 12.40
C HIS A 31 15.29 12.90 12.53
N GLN A 32 16.12 13.61 11.76
CA GLN A 32 16.11 15.09 11.74
C GLN A 32 14.72 15.64 11.41
N GLN A 33 14.03 15.05 10.43
CA GLN A 33 12.68 15.47 10.10
C GLN A 33 11.68 15.20 11.23
N ALA A 34 11.80 14.06 11.92
CA ALA A 34 10.98 13.75 13.09
C ALA A 34 11.19 14.78 14.22
N GLU A 35 12.44 15.12 14.51
CA GLU A 35 12.78 16.15 15.52
C GLU A 35 12.25 17.54 15.14
N LEU A 36 12.38 17.92 13.86
CA LEU A 36 11.91 19.23 13.37
C LEU A 36 10.39 19.38 13.40
N THR A 37 9.66 18.29 13.20
CA THR A 37 8.21 18.33 12.99
C THR A 37 7.41 17.78 14.17
N GLY A 38 8.06 17.03 15.07
CA GLY A 38 7.38 16.26 16.10
C GLY A 38 6.57 15.08 15.56
N ALA A 39 6.77 14.69 14.30
CA ALA A 39 6.00 13.61 13.68
C ALA A 39 6.36 12.25 14.29
N ASP A 40 5.35 11.39 14.45
CA ASP A 40 5.53 10.03 14.96
C ASP A 40 5.94 9.04 13.86
N VAL A 41 5.70 9.42 12.61
CA VAL A 41 6.12 8.66 11.42
C VAL A 41 6.68 9.62 10.38
N VAL A 42 7.82 9.26 9.78
CA VAL A 42 8.39 10.02 8.67
C VAL A 42 8.61 9.09 7.49
N ASN A 43 7.94 9.39 6.37
CA ASN A 43 8.06 8.68 5.10
C ASN A 43 9.04 9.42 4.19
N CYS A 44 9.89 8.68 3.45
CA CYS A 44 10.73 9.25 2.41
C CYS A 44 10.33 8.76 1.00
N ALA A 45 10.87 9.43 -0.01
CA ALA A 45 10.87 8.86 -1.36
C ALA A 45 11.84 7.68 -1.44
N HIS A 46 11.69 6.86 -2.49
CA HIS A 46 12.58 5.75 -2.76
C HIS A 46 13.03 5.74 -4.23
N ASN A 47 14.10 5.04 -4.51
CA ASN A 47 14.55 4.75 -5.86
C ASN A 47 14.15 3.32 -6.23
N MET A 48 13.54 3.15 -7.38
CA MET A 48 13.45 1.85 -8.05
C MET A 48 14.79 1.60 -8.75
N VAL A 49 15.51 0.57 -8.36
CA VAL A 49 16.84 0.24 -8.91
C VAL A 49 16.71 -0.97 -9.83
N ASP A 50 16.96 -0.79 -11.11
CA ASP A 50 16.90 -1.88 -12.08
C ASP A 50 18.17 -2.75 -12.04
N THR A 51 18.17 -3.87 -12.76
CA THR A 51 19.30 -4.82 -12.83
C THR A 51 20.60 -4.22 -13.39
N ARG A 52 20.55 -3.01 -13.98
CA ARG A 52 21.71 -2.27 -14.51
C ARG A 52 22.18 -1.20 -13.53
N GLY A 53 21.52 -1.07 -12.35
CA GLY A 53 21.81 -0.04 -11.36
C GLY A 53 21.21 1.33 -11.67
N HIS A 54 20.33 1.47 -12.67
CA HIS A 54 19.62 2.71 -12.92
C HIS A 54 18.60 2.96 -11.80
N LYS A 55 18.66 4.16 -11.22
CA LYS A 55 17.77 4.63 -10.19
C LYS A 55 16.65 5.49 -10.79
N THR A 56 15.41 5.14 -10.51
CA THR A 56 14.23 5.95 -10.85
C THR A 56 13.50 6.33 -9.58
N LYS A 57 13.54 7.62 -9.23
CA LYS A 57 12.88 8.14 -8.03
C LYS A 57 11.36 7.92 -8.10
N ARG A 58 10.80 7.50 -6.97
CA ARG A 58 9.37 7.38 -6.70
C ARG A 58 9.06 8.06 -5.38
N LEU A 59 8.02 8.87 -5.38
CA LEU A 59 7.41 9.41 -4.17
C LEU A 59 5.94 9.04 -4.19
N LYS A 60 5.46 8.48 -3.10
CA LYS A 60 4.04 8.25 -2.87
C LYS A 60 3.58 9.18 -1.75
N GLY A 61 2.67 10.06 -2.08
CA GLY A 61 2.25 11.16 -1.22
C GLY A 61 2.85 12.51 -1.63
N THR A 62 2.26 13.57 -1.10
CA THR A 62 2.75 14.94 -1.25
C THR A 62 3.64 15.26 -0.05
N PRO A 63 4.82 15.90 -0.22
CA PRO A 63 5.63 16.34 0.91
C PRO A 63 4.84 17.25 1.85
N GLY A 64 5.08 17.10 3.15
CA GLY A 64 4.41 17.89 4.19
C GLY A 64 4.01 17.04 5.39
N ILE A 65 3.32 17.70 6.33
CA ILE A 65 2.84 17.09 7.57
C ILE A 65 1.32 16.95 7.48
N ARG A 66 0.80 15.86 8.02
CA ARG A 66 -0.64 15.60 8.18
C ARG A 66 -0.92 14.96 9.53
N ILE A 67 -2.13 15.12 10.05
CA ILE A 67 -2.57 14.39 11.23
C ILE A 67 -2.65 12.89 10.93
N GLY A 68 -2.47 12.05 11.95
CA GLY A 68 -2.41 10.61 11.76
C GLY A 68 -3.66 10.02 11.11
N GLU A 69 -4.84 10.47 11.48
CA GLU A 69 -6.10 10.05 10.88
C GLU A 69 -6.18 10.36 9.38
N GLN A 70 -5.79 11.56 8.96
CA GLN A 70 -5.70 11.91 7.54
C GLN A 70 -4.72 10.99 6.80
N ALA A 71 -3.55 10.73 7.40
CA ALA A 71 -2.56 9.81 6.85
C ALA A 71 -3.12 8.39 6.70
N ALA A 72 -3.94 7.92 7.65
CA ALA A 72 -4.61 6.62 7.57
C ALA A 72 -5.59 6.55 6.39
N TYR A 73 -6.36 7.61 6.15
CA TYR A 73 -7.28 7.67 5.00
C TYR A 73 -6.53 7.79 3.66
N GLU A 74 -5.46 8.59 3.59
CA GLU A 74 -4.59 8.69 2.42
C GLU A 74 -3.91 7.33 2.11
N LEU A 75 -3.51 6.56 3.14
CA LEU A 75 -2.99 5.20 2.98
C LEU A 75 -4.02 4.29 2.29
N LEU A 76 -5.24 4.22 2.80
CA LEU A 76 -6.32 3.41 2.24
C LEU A 76 -6.72 3.83 0.82
N GLN A 77 -6.48 5.08 0.45
CA GLN A 77 -6.72 5.63 -0.89
C GLN A 77 -5.54 5.44 -1.86
N ASP A 78 -4.48 4.77 -1.42
CA ASP A 78 -3.22 4.60 -2.18
C ASP A 78 -2.51 5.94 -2.46
N GLU A 79 -2.76 6.95 -1.65
CA GLU A 79 -2.13 8.27 -1.73
C GLU A 79 -0.87 8.38 -0.84
N LEU A 80 -0.68 7.48 0.13
CA LEU A 80 0.55 7.29 0.88
C LEU A 80 1.17 5.92 0.63
N SER A 81 2.47 5.82 0.90
CA SER A 81 3.21 4.56 0.75
C SER A 81 2.72 3.49 1.72
N PRO A 82 2.25 2.33 1.23
CA PRO A 82 1.81 1.23 2.07
C PRO A 82 2.98 0.35 2.57
N TYR A 83 4.21 0.68 2.20
CA TYR A 83 5.38 -0.11 2.54
C TYR A 83 5.95 0.31 3.90
N ALA A 84 6.43 -0.67 4.70
CA ALA A 84 7.05 -0.39 5.99
C ALA A 84 8.52 0.05 5.88
N TRP A 85 9.17 -0.20 4.75
CA TRP A 85 10.61 -0.01 4.57
C TRP A 85 11.05 1.42 4.23
N ASP A 86 10.19 2.30 3.71
CA ASP A 86 10.52 3.68 3.30
C ASP A 86 10.27 4.72 4.41
N LYS A 87 10.33 4.32 5.67
CA LYS A 87 9.98 5.19 6.79
C LYS A 87 10.66 4.82 8.10
N ILE A 88 10.70 5.79 9.03
CA ILE A 88 10.86 5.49 10.45
C ILE A 88 9.52 5.63 11.15
N ILE A 89 9.30 4.83 12.16
CA ILE A 89 8.05 4.79 12.94
C ILE A 89 8.41 4.83 14.41
N ARG A 90 7.75 5.69 15.18
CA ARG A 90 7.92 5.71 16.64
C ARG A 90 7.50 4.37 17.22
N ARG A 91 8.44 3.69 17.93
CA ARG A 91 8.22 2.32 18.42
C ARG A 91 6.98 2.18 19.31
N SER A 92 6.64 3.22 20.08
CA SER A 92 5.45 3.20 20.95
C SER A 92 4.13 2.97 20.18
N LEU A 93 4.05 3.30 18.89
CA LEU A 93 2.88 3.01 18.06
C LEU A 93 2.63 1.51 17.89
N PHE A 94 3.65 0.68 18.12
CA PHE A 94 3.54 -0.78 18.06
C PHE A 94 3.23 -1.44 19.41
N ASN A 95 2.95 -0.69 20.48
CA ASN A 95 2.60 -1.30 21.77
C ASN A 95 1.38 -2.23 21.63
N ASP A 96 0.35 -1.79 20.90
CA ASP A 96 -0.89 -2.55 20.66
C ASP A 96 -1.06 -2.96 19.19
N VAL A 97 -0.06 -2.73 18.34
CA VAL A 97 -0.10 -3.06 16.92
C VAL A 97 0.86 -4.19 16.62
N ARG A 98 0.39 -5.17 15.85
CA ARG A 98 1.18 -6.27 15.28
C ARG A 98 0.84 -6.45 13.80
N TYR A 99 1.81 -6.92 13.04
CA TYR A 99 1.59 -7.37 11.68
C TYR A 99 0.66 -8.59 11.70
N PRO A 100 -0.49 -8.53 11.03
CA PRO A 100 -1.44 -9.65 11.01
C PRO A 100 -0.94 -10.78 10.11
N ASP A 101 -1.50 -11.97 10.34
CA ASP A 101 -1.31 -13.12 9.44
C ASP A 101 -2.27 -12.97 8.24
N ILE A 102 -1.92 -12.04 7.35
CA ILE A 102 -2.59 -11.79 6.07
C ILE A 102 -1.53 -11.98 4.98
N GLU A 103 -1.88 -12.72 3.94
CA GLU A 103 -0.92 -13.13 2.92
C GLU A 103 -0.30 -11.94 2.15
N ARG A 104 -1.03 -10.84 2.05
CA ARG A 104 -0.60 -9.62 1.34
C ARG A 104 -1.10 -8.38 2.05
N ALA A 105 -0.34 -7.29 1.89
CA ALA A 105 -0.64 -6.00 2.48
C ALA A 105 -0.64 -6.02 4.04
N GLU A 106 0.10 -6.94 4.65
CA GLU A 106 0.31 -6.96 6.10
C GLU A 106 0.98 -5.67 6.60
N ASP A 107 1.82 -5.05 5.76
CA ASP A 107 2.40 -3.74 6.03
C ASP A 107 1.32 -2.66 6.11
N GLU A 108 0.44 -2.59 5.12
CA GLU A 108 -0.66 -1.63 5.06
C GLU A 108 -1.59 -1.79 6.27
N CYS A 109 -1.85 -3.03 6.68
CA CYS A 109 -2.62 -3.33 7.89
C CYS A 109 -2.00 -2.75 9.16
N ALA A 110 -0.69 -3.00 9.37
CA ALA A 110 0.02 -2.50 10.54
C ALA A 110 0.13 -0.97 10.50
N LEU A 111 0.46 -0.40 9.34
CA LEU A 111 0.58 1.04 9.14
C LEU A 111 -0.74 1.77 9.35
N LEU A 112 -1.87 1.20 8.92
CA LEU A 112 -3.19 1.78 9.17
C LEU A 112 -3.42 2.01 10.68
N LYS A 113 -3.18 1.00 11.50
CA LYS A 113 -3.31 1.12 12.97
C LYS A 113 -2.29 2.11 13.56
N CYS A 114 -1.04 2.08 13.08
CA CYS A 114 -0.02 3.04 13.51
C CYS A 114 -0.43 4.49 13.17
N TYR A 115 -0.93 4.73 11.95
CA TYR A 115 -1.34 6.08 11.54
C TYR A 115 -2.57 6.56 12.33
N LEU A 116 -3.55 5.70 12.59
CA LEU A 116 -4.70 6.04 13.44
C LEU A 116 -4.30 6.38 14.88
N ALA A 117 -3.19 5.85 15.38
CA ALA A 117 -2.64 6.13 16.71
C ALA A 117 -1.65 7.29 16.72
N ALA A 118 -1.07 7.67 15.59
CA ALA A 118 -0.09 8.74 15.49
C ALA A 118 -0.73 10.12 15.64
N GLN A 119 0.00 11.06 16.26
CA GLN A 119 -0.39 12.47 16.26
C GLN A 119 -0.21 13.08 14.86
N SER A 120 0.94 12.80 14.24
CA SER A 120 1.21 13.28 12.88
C SER A 120 2.18 12.39 12.12
N VAL A 121 2.08 12.49 10.79
CA VAL A 121 2.90 11.80 9.80
C VAL A 121 3.53 12.85 8.88
N SER A 122 4.84 12.78 8.68
CA SER A 122 5.58 13.64 7.75
C SER A 122 5.99 12.87 6.51
N VAL A 123 5.96 13.52 5.35
CA VAL A 123 6.48 12.99 4.07
C VAL A 123 7.56 13.94 3.57
N ILE A 124 8.72 13.39 3.23
CA ILE A 124 9.84 14.12 2.61
C ILE A 124 10.13 13.57 1.22
N ASP A 125 10.64 14.44 0.35
CA ASP A 125 10.93 14.09 -1.06
C ASP A 125 12.39 13.60 -1.27
N ASP A 126 13.11 13.26 -0.20
CA ASP A 126 14.45 12.70 -0.27
C ASP A 126 14.38 11.20 -0.64
N PRO A 127 15.02 10.73 -1.73
CA PRO A 127 14.99 9.32 -2.11
C PRO A 127 16.04 8.52 -1.32
N LEU A 128 15.70 8.12 -0.11
CA LEU A 128 16.64 7.54 0.86
C LEU A 128 16.67 6.02 0.87
N TYR A 129 15.74 5.37 0.20
CA TYR A 129 15.65 3.91 0.11
C TYR A 129 15.85 3.46 -1.35
N ASN A 130 16.60 2.39 -1.57
CA ASN A 130 16.86 1.82 -2.88
C ASN A 130 16.19 0.44 -2.98
N TYR A 131 15.03 0.42 -3.63
CA TYR A 131 14.25 -0.79 -3.86
C TYR A 131 14.79 -1.53 -5.10
N SER A 132 15.26 -2.76 -4.91
CA SER A 132 15.83 -3.60 -5.97
C SER A 132 14.72 -4.28 -6.79
N VAL A 133 14.60 -3.90 -8.06
CA VAL A 133 13.61 -4.53 -8.96
C VAL A 133 14.16 -5.84 -9.50
N THR A 134 13.62 -6.96 -9.04
CA THR A 134 13.97 -8.30 -9.52
C THR A 134 12.86 -8.89 -10.39
N PRO A 135 13.20 -9.62 -11.48
CA PRO A 135 12.20 -10.27 -12.34
C PRO A 135 11.34 -11.31 -11.61
N ASP A 136 11.88 -11.92 -10.56
CA ASP A 136 11.26 -13.01 -9.80
C ASP A 136 10.51 -12.53 -8.53
N SER A 137 10.00 -11.29 -8.55
CA SER A 137 9.25 -10.74 -7.42
C SER A 137 8.07 -11.64 -7.02
N LEU A 138 7.99 -11.99 -5.74
CA LEU A 138 6.93 -12.80 -5.15
C LEU A 138 5.52 -12.23 -5.41
N THR A 139 5.43 -10.92 -5.62
CA THR A 139 4.17 -10.21 -5.87
C THR A 139 3.38 -10.77 -7.06
N TRP A 140 4.08 -11.30 -8.07
CA TRP A 140 3.50 -11.75 -9.34
C TRP A 140 3.61 -13.26 -9.58
N SER A 141 4.06 -14.03 -8.60
CA SER A 141 4.32 -15.47 -8.75
C SER A 141 3.05 -16.33 -8.69
N ARG A 142 2.00 -15.86 -8.02
CA ARG A 142 0.74 -16.59 -7.84
C ARG A 142 -0.47 -15.67 -7.71
N ILE A 143 -1.66 -16.24 -7.90
CA ILE A 143 -2.94 -15.57 -7.61
C ILE A 143 -3.25 -15.80 -6.14
N THR A 144 -3.39 -14.72 -5.37
CA THR A 144 -3.88 -14.78 -3.99
C THR A 144 -5.35 -15.22 -3.97
N PRO A 145 -5.78 -16.11 -3.06
CA PRO A 145 -7.20 -16.44 -2.91
C PRO A 145 -8.04 -15.18 -2.64
N VAL A 146 -9.24 -15.11 -3.23
CA VAL A 146 -10.12 -13.94 -3.08
C VAL A 146 -10.57 -13.76 -1.62
N GLU A 147 -10.63 -14.84 -0.86
CA GLU A 147 -10.88 -14.85 0.57
C GLU A 147 -9.89 -13.99 1.35
N GLU A 148 -8.62 -13.97 0.95
CA GLU A 148 -7.60 -13.09 1.56
C GLU A 148 -7.91 -11.60 1.31
N THR A 149 -8.45 -11.28 0.12
CA THR A 149 -8.92 -9.91 -0.16
C THR A 149 -10.10 -9.53 0.76
N HIS A 150 -11.01 -10.44 1.03
CA HIS A 150 -12.09 -10.21 2.00
C HIS A 150 -11.57 -10.04 3.43
N ARG A 151 -10.59 -10.87 3.84
CA ARG A 151 -9.93 -10.74 5.16
C ARG A 151 -9.24 -9.39 5.32
N LEU A 152 -8.53 -8.93 4.28
CA LEU A 152 -7.89 -7.62 4.27
C LEU A 152 -8.89 -6.49 4.47
N ILE A 153 -10.01 -6.51 3.74
CA ILE A 153 -11.05 -5.49 3.86
C ILE A 153 -11.69 -5.52 5.26
N ALA A 154 -11.98 -6.70 5.78
CA ALA A 154 -12.53 -6.85 7.13
C ALA A 154 -11.55 -6.30 8.19
N TYR A 155 -10.25 -6.49 8.01
CA TYR A 155 -9.23 -5.91 8.88
C TYR A 155 -9.25 -4.37 8.85
N PHE A 156 -9.38 -3.75 7.67
CA PHE A 156 -9.50 -2.30 7.57
C PHE A 156 -10.75 -1.76 8.27
N GLU A 157 -11.89 -2.45 8.09
CA GLU A 157 -13.16 -2.11 8.77
C GLU A 157 -13.04 -2.21 10.29
N GLU A 158 -12.38 -3.26 10.79
CA GLU A 158 -12.10 -3.45 12.21
C GLU A 158 -11.15 -2.38 12.75
N ALA A 159 -10.05 -2.10 12.02
CA ALA A 159 -9.07 -1.11 12.44
C ALA A 159 -9.66 0.31 12.56
N LEU A 160 -10.58 0.68 11.67
CA LEU A 160 -11.28 1.96 11.74
C LEU A 160 -12.33 2.03 12.87
N GLY A 161 -12.85 0.89 13.32
CA GLY A 161 -13.82 0.85 14.42
C GLY A 161 -15.03 1.74 14.18
N GLU A 162 -15.35 2.62 15.13
CA GLU A 162 -16.47 3.57 15.04
C GLU A 162 -16.28 4.62 13.94
N ARG A 163 -15.02 5.00 13.64
CA ARG A 163 -14.69 5.97 12.58
C ARG A 163 -15.18 5.52 11.20
N ARG A 164 -15.39 4.21 10.99
CA ARG A 164 -15.90 3.69 9.70
C ARG A 164 -17.24 4.30 9.27
N SER A 165 -17.98 4.94 10.18
CA SER A 165 -19.24 5.63 9.88
C SER A 165 -19.04 7.09 9.41
N GLU A 166 -17.83 7.63 9.54
CA GLU A 166 -17.50 8.98 9.10
C GLU A 166 -17.37 9.04 7.57
N PRO A 167 -17.78 10.16 6.93
CA PRO A 167 -17.79 10.25 5.46
C PRO A 167 -16.42 10.00 4.81
N ASP A 168 -15.34 10.54 5.40
CA ASP A 168 -13.98 10.39 4.85
C ASP A 168 -13.47 8.96 5.02
N ALA A 169 -13.74 8.32 6.15
CA ALA A 169 -13.42 6.92 6.37
C ALA A 169 -14.19 6.00 5.41
N GLN A 170 -15.49 6.27 5.19
CA GLN A 170 -16.30 5.51 4.23
C GLN A 170 -15.78 5.66 2.79
N LYS A 171 -15.36 6.87 2.42
CA LYS A 171 -14.72 7.12 1.12
C LYS A 171 -13.42 6.33 1.01
N ALA A 172 -12.55 6.41 2.03
CA ALA A 172 -11.27 5.70 2.06
C ALA A 172 -11.45 4.18 1.98
N LEU A 173 -12.36 3.60 2.78
CA LEU A 173 -12.73 2.18 2.71
C LEU A 173 -13.28 1.77 1.34
N THR A 174 -14.09 2.64 0.72
CA THR A 174 -14.63 2.37 -0.61
C THR A 174 -13.50 2.26 -1.63
N VAL A 175 -12.53 3.17 -1.59
CA VAL A 175 -11.36 3.16 -2.47
C VAL A 175 -10.50 1.93 -2.18
N ALA A 176 -10.15 1.68 -0.91
CA ALA A 176 -9.37 0.51 -0.49
C ALA A 176 -10.00 -0.81 -0.96
N ARG A 177 -11.31 -0.96 -0.83
CA ARG A 177 -12.04 -2.14 -1.33
C ARG A 177 -11.85 -2.33 -2.83
N VAL A 178 -12.05 -1.29 -3.63
CA VAL A 178 -11.88 -1.36 -5.09
C VAL A 178 -10.44 -1.70 -5.45
N LEU A 179 -9.45 -1.06 -4.79
CA LEU A 179 -8.03 -1.32 -5.01
C LEU A 179 -7.65 -2.76 -4.66
N ALA A 180 -8.10 -3.28 -3.52
CA ALA A 180 -7.81 -4.64 -3.08
C ALA A 180 -8.29 -5.68 -4.11
N PHE A 181 -9.53 -5.56 -4.60
CA PHE A 181 -10.05 -6.45 -5.64
C PHE A 181 -9.37 -6.26 -6.99
N LEU A 182 -8.99 -5.03 -7.36
CA LEU A 182 -8.25 -4.79 -8.59
C LEU A 182 -6.83 -5.34 -8.53
N ASN A 183 -6.16 -5.26 -7.40
CA ASN A 183 -4.84 -5.87 -7.20
C ASN A 183 -4.91 -7.40 -7.37
N ASN A 184 -5.94 -8.05 -6.82
CA ASN A 184 -6.17 -9.47 -7.01
C ASN A 184 -6.53 -9.80 -8.48
N ALA A 185 -7.40 -9.01 -9.11
CA ALA A 185 -7.71 -9.14 -10.53
C ALA A 185 -6.48 -8.94 -11.43
N GLN A 186 -5.56 -8.05 -11.04
CA GLN A 186 -4.31 -7.81 -11.75
C GLN A 186 -3.38 -9.04 -11.69
N GLN A 187 -3.26 -9.70 -10.53
CA GLN A 187 -2.54 -10.98 -10.44
C GLN A 187 -3.12 -12.02 -11.41
N ALA A 188 -4.45 -12.13 -11.46
CA ALA A 188 -5.11 -13.04 -12.38
C ALA A 188 -4.79 -12.74 -13.87
N LEU A 189 -4.58 -11.45 -14.21
CA LEU A 189 -4.16 -11.07 -15.58
C LEU A 189 -2.71 -11.44 -15.87
N VAL A 190 -1.84 -11.35 -14.87
CA VAL A 190 -0.39 -11.61 -15.02
C VAL A 190 -0.10 -13.10 -15.00
N VAL A 191 -0.60 -13.80 -14.00
CA VAL A 191 -0.35 -15.25 -13.81
C VAL A 191 -1.09 -16.08 -14.89
N GLY A 192 -2.33 -15.68 -15.21
CA GLY A 192 -3.14 -16.40 -16.22
C GLY A 192 -3.62 -17.77 -15.73
N GLY A 193 -3.92 -18.67 -16.67
CA GLY A 193 -4.38 -20.04 -16.40
C GLY A 193 -5.87 -20.15 -16.08
N ASP A 194 -6.31 -21.36 -15.69
CA ASP A 194 -7.74 -21.67 -15.51
C ASP A 194 -8.36 -20.94 -14.32
N GLY A 195 -7.64 -20.79 -13.22
CA GLY A 195 -8.09 -20.05 -12.04
C GLY A 195 -8.28 -18.54 -12.24
N ALA A 196 -7.57 -17.95 -13.23
CA ALA A 196 -7.63 -16.51 -13.49
C ALA A 196 -9.03 -16.02 -13.88
N ARG A 197 -9.81 -16.81 -14.62
CA ARG A 197 -11.18 -16.46 -15.03
C ARG A 197 -12.13 -16.42 -13.85
N GLU A 198 -11.98 -17.38 -12.94
CA GLU A 198 -12.78 -17.44 -11.72
C GLU A 198 -12.45 -16.27 -10.81
N THR A 199 -11.17 -16.03 -10.53
CA THR A 199 -10.71 -14.88 -9.75
C THR A 199 -11.25 -13.56 -10.31
N LEU A 200 -11.17 -13.33 -11.62
CA LEU A 200 -11.71 -12.12 -12.24
C LEU A 200 -13.23 -11.98 -12.04
N ARG A 201 -13.97 -13.11 -12.07
CA ARG A 201 -15.42 -13.12 -11.82
C ARG A 201 -15.73 -12.73 -10.37
N GLU A 202 -15.01 -13.31 -9.41
CA GLU A 202 -15.18 -13.01 -7.98
C GLU A 202 -14.75 -11.58 -7.66
N CYS A 203 -13.61 -11.11 -8.15
CA CYS A 203 -13.17 -9.73 -8.00
C CYS A 203 -14.23 -8.73 -8.55
N ARG A 204 -14.86 -9.05 -9.68
CA ARG A 204 -15.95 -8.25 -10.24
C ARG A 204 -17.15 -8.15 -9.29
N LYS A 205 -17.43 -9.17 -8.49
CA LYS A 205 -18.53 -9.15 -7.50
C LYS A 205 -18.16 -8.35 -6.25
N GLY A 206 -16.89 -8.23 -5.92
CA GLY A 206 -16.38 -7.69 -4.65
C GLY A 206 -16.65 -6.20 -4.42
N PHE A 207 -17.04 -5.43 -5.45
CA PHE A 207 -17.40 -4.02 -5.34
C PHE A 207 -18.52 -3.64 -6.31
N THR A 208 -19.13 -2.47 -6.14
CA THR A 208 -20.24 -1.96 -6.95
C THR A 208 -19.75 -0.98 -8.03
N HIS A 209 -20.62 -0.63 -9.01
CA HIS A 209 -20.32 0.43 -9.96
C HIS A 209 -20.17 1.78 -9.28
N ALA A 210 -21.01 2.08 -8.28
CA ALA A 210 -20.91 3.31 -7.50
C ALA A 210 -19.55 3.44 -6.81
N GLN A 211 -19.05 2.35 -6.19
CA GLN A 211 -17.73 2.33 -5.57
C GLN A 211 -16.60 2.54 -6.59
N ALA A 212 -16.70 1.94 -7.78
CA ALA A 212 -15.71 2.18 -8.84
C ALA A 212 -15.72 3.65 -9.32
N LEU A 213 -16.90 4.29 -9.41
CA LEU A 213 -17.02 5.70 -9.74
C LEU A 213 -16.47 6.60 -8.63
N THR A 214 -16.74 6.31 -7.37
CA THR A 214 -16.11 7.01 -6.22
C THR A 214 -14.58 6.93 -6.33
N THR A 215 -14.04 5.73 -6.59
CA THR A 215 -12.59 5.54 -6.76
C THR A 215 -12.04 6.34 -7.94
N LEU A 216 -12.79 6.52 -9.02
CA LEU A 216 -12.36 7.30 -10.20
C LEU A 216 -12.07 8.78 -9.86
N HIS A 217 -12.75 9.34 -8.89
CA HIS A 217 -12.51 10.73 -8.43
C HIS A 217 -11.25 10.85 -7.57
N THR A 218 -10.84 9.79 -6.90
CA THR A 218 -9.64 9.76 -6.03
C THR A 218 -8.43 9.23 -6.79
N ASN A 219 -8.57 8.07 -7.43
CA ASN A 219 -7.51 7.42 -8.21
C ASN A 219 -8.04 7.08 -9.62
N ARG A 220 -7.71 7.93 -10.59
CA ARG A 220 -8.26 7.84 -11.96
C ARG A 220 -7.95 6.53 -12.66
N ILE A 221 -6.74 5.99 -12.47
CA ILE A 221 -6.31 4.76 -13.17
C ILE A 221 -7.06 3.56 -12.61
N PHE A 222 -7.06 3.39 -11.30
CA PHE A 222 -7.75 2.27 -10.66
C PHE A 222 -9.27 2.41 -10.74
N GLY A 223 -9.80 3.62 -10.61
CA GLY A 223 -11.24 3.85 -10.82
C GLY A 223 -11.68 3.49 -12.23
N ALA A 224 -10.94 3.91 -13.26
CA ALA A 224 -11.22 3.52 -14.64
C ALA A 224 -11.11 2.01 -14.86
N ALA A 225 -10.08 1.36 -14.27
CA ALA A 225 -9.95 -0.10 -14.30
C ALA A 225 -11.14 -0.79 -13.62
N GLY A 226 -11.60 -0.28 -12.46
CA GLY A 226 -12.78 -0.77 -11.76
C GLY A 226 -14.06 -0.66 -12.58
N VAL A 227 -14.30 0.49 -13.21
CA VAL A 227 -15.43 0.70 -14.13
C VAL A 227 -15.35 -0.28 -15.31
N LEU A 228 -14.17 -0.46 -15.93
CA LEU A 228 -13.98 -1.41 -17.00
C LEU A 228 -14.24 -2.86 -16.57
N LEU A 229 -13.74 -3.28 -15.40
CA LEU A 229 -13.97 -4.62 -14.87
C LEU A 229 -15.46 -4.87 -14.65
N LYS A 230 -16.21 -3.86 -14.17
CA LYS A 230 -17.66 -3.96 -13.93
C LYS A 230 -18.47 -4.01 -15.22
N THR A 231 -18.13 -3.15 -16.19
CA THR A 231 -18.95 -2.99 -17.43
C THR A 231 -18.56 -3.98 -18.51
N SER A 232 -17.28 -4.14 -18.77
CA SER A 232 -16.75 -5.00 -19.83
C SER A 232 -15.48 -5.75 -19.42
N PRO A 233 -15.61 -6.92 -18.77
CA PRO A 233 -14.42 -7.72 -18.37
C PRO A 233 -13.51 -8.09 -19.54
N LYS A 234 -14.06 -8.22 -20.76
CA LYS A 234 -13.25 -8.47 -21.98
C LYS A 234 -12.35 -7.27 -22.27
N LEU A 235 -12.90 -6.06 -22.23
CA LEU A 235 -12.17 -4.82 -22.48
C LEU A 235 -11.15 -4.55 -21.36
N TYR A 236 -11.52 -4.81 -20.10
CA TYR A 236 -10.61 -4.75 -18.96
C TYR A 236 -9.37 -5.64 -19.19
N ARG A 237 -9.56 -6.90 -19.59
CA ARG A 237 -8.45 -7.82 -19.85
C ARG A 237 -7.51 -7.31 -20.94
N VAL A 238 -8.04 -6.72 -22.00
CA VAL A 238 -7.23 -6.21 -23.12
C VAL A 238 -6.51 -4.92 -22.71
N LEU A 239 -7.26 -3.88 -22.35
CA LEU A 239 -6.69 -2.55 -22.12
C LEU A 239 -5.85 -2.48 -20.84
N TYR A 240 -6.37 -3.00 -19.74
CA TYR A 240 -5.64 -2.98 -18.48
C TYR A 240 -4.49 -3.99 -18.49
N GLY A 241 -4.64 -5.12 -19.17
CA GLY A 241 -3.53 -6.06 -19.39
C GLY A 241 -2.37 -5.45 -20.19
N ILE A 242 -2.66 -4.62 -21.21
CA ILE A 242 -1.63 -3.87 -21.94
C ILE A 242 -0.96 -2.85 -21.02
N TYR A 243 -1.74 -2.12 -20.22
CA TYR A 243 -1.22 -1.15 -19.25
C TYR A 243 -0.24 -1.80 -18.25
N ILE A 244 -0.64 -2.93 -17.65
CA ILE A 244 0.21 -3.67 -16.70
C ILE A 244 1.52 -4.08 -17.35
N LYS A 245 1.47 -4.74 -18.52
CA LYS A 245 2.67 -5.20 -19.21
C LYS A 245 3.64 -4.06 -19.53
N ARG A 246 3.12 -2.88 -19.90
CA ARG A 246 3.96 -1.70 -20.15
C ARG A 246 4.55 -1.10 -18.86
N THR A 247 3.75 -1.04 -17.80
CA THR A 247 4.15 -0.40 -16.53
C THR A 247 5.19 -1.22 -15.79
N TYR A 248 5.03 -2.54 -15.78
CA TYR A 248 5.92 -3.46 -15.05
C TYR A 248 6.95 -4.15 -15.95
N LYS A 249 7.01 -3.79 -17.26
CA LYS A 249 7.97 -4.33 -18.25
C LYS A 249 7.97 -5.87 -18.33
N MET A 250 6.79 -6.49 -18.15
CA MET A 250 6.56 -7.93 -18.25
C MET A 250 6.31 -8.36 -19.70
#